data_3ae6db61f6f3bb3e62c9a0b65f3a5e3e
#
_entry.id   3ae6db61f6f3bb3e62c9a0b65f3a5e3e
#
_cell.length_a   1.000
_cell.length_b   1.000
_cell.length_c   1.000
_cell.angle_alpha   90.00
_cell.angle_beta   90.00
_cell.angle_gamma   90.00
#
_symmetry.space_group_name_H-M   'P 1'
#
loop_
_entity.id
_entity.type
_entity.pdbx_description
1 polymer ?
#
loop_
_entity_poly.entity_id
_entity_poly.type
_entity_poly.pdbx_seq_one_letter_code
_entity_poly.pdbx_strand_id
1 'polypeptide(L)'
;MGVTEHGNPLKEPSYEMAASNTDNLQNKYYNVNLGFTLNITKNWDVKFDYTYDRQTSETNSSVTQYEAGATWYAPTAWIENGSQVFVNEQGERVDTGGMPAYRFPVEKYYNSSGPGASQVGYQNKSVDNNTFNIYTTYNLQLGAEKEHAFKFMVGMNRVTSKWSSHKGWKTNLIDLTNPQFPLASGDQFIEGDRNWEAQLGFFGRLNYSFEDRYFLEANIRRDG
;
A
#
# COMPACT_ATOMS: atom_id res chain seq x y z
N MET A 1 -33.78 2.36 2.53
CA MET A 1 -33.03 1.44 1.64
C MET A 1 -34.03 0.94 0.60
N GLY A 2 -33.80 1.21 -0.69
CA GLY A 2 -34.67 0.71 -1.76
C GLY A 2 -34.46 -0.79 -1.96
N VAL A 3 -35.51 -1.52 -2.25
CA VAL A 3 -35.44 -2.97 -2.55
C VAL A 3 -36.13 -3.28 -3.87
N THR A 4 -35.73 -4.38 -4.49
CA THR A 4 -36.42 -4.93 -5.66
C THR A 4 -37.58 -5.79 -5.22
N GLU A 5 -38.42 -6.25 -6.16
CA GLU A 5 -39.54 -7.14 -5.90
C GLU A 5 -39.19 -8.43 -5.16
N HIS A 6 -37.95 -8.92 -5.34
CA HIS A 6 -37.45 -10.13 -4.68
C HIS A 6 -36.80 -9.83 -3.32
N GLY A 7 -36.92 -8.60 -2.82
CA GLY A 7 -36.26 -8.19 -1.59
C GLY A 7 -34.76 -7.89 -1.74
N ASN A 8 -34.19 -8.00 -2.93
CA ASN A 8 -32.80 -7.62 -3.17
C ASN A 8 -32.66 -6.11 -3.06
N PRO A 9 -31.68 -5.60 -2.33
CA PRO A 9 -31.44 -4.17 -2.22
C PRO A 9 -31.05 -3.57 -3.56
N LEU A 10 -31.30 -2.27 -3.72
CA LEU A 10 -30.73 -1.51 -4.83
C LEU A 10 -29.22 -1.39 -4.66
N LYS A 11 -28.50 -1.31 -5.78
CA LYS A 11 -27.07 -1.06 -5.75
C LYS A 11 -26.80 0.34 -5.19
N GLU A 12 -26.29 0.38 -3.99
CA GLU A 12 -25.88 1.57 -3.27
C GLU A 12 -24.61 1.29 -2.46
N PRO A 13 -23.78 2.30 -2.17
CA PRO A 13 -22.48 2.08 -1.53
C PRO A 13 -22.57 1.34 -0.19
N SER A 14 -23.58 1.63 0.63
CA SER A 14 -23.76 0.98 1.92
C SER A 14 -24.05 -0.52 1.79
N TYR A 15 -24.87 -0.91 0.82
CA TYR A 15 -25.14 -2.31 0.54
C TYR A 15 -23.93 -3.01 -0.07
N GLU A 16 -23.25 -2.37 -1.01
CA GLU A 16 -22.06 -2.90 -1.66
C GLU A 16 -20.97 -3.19 -0.63
N MET A 17 -20.75 -2.27 0.32
CA MET A 17 -19.82 -2.48 1.43
C MET A 17 -20.21 -3.63 2.36
N ALA A 18 -21.49 -3.84 2.59
CA ALA A 18 -22.00 -4.92 3.45
C ALA A 18 -22.03 -6.29 2.75
N ALA A 19 -22.29 -6.30 1.44
CA ALA A 19 -22.42 -7.52 0.63
C ALA A 19 -21.08 -8.06 0.13
N SER A 20 -20.06 -7.20 0.01
CA SER A 20 -18.72 -7.60 -0.41
C SER A 20 -17.86 -7.98 0.78
N ASN A 21 -17.05 -9.03 0.62
CA ASN A 21 -15.95 -9.27 1.55
C ASN A 21 -14.88 -8.24 1.32
N THR A 22 -14.46 -7.56 2.38
CA THR A 22 -13.47 -6.48 2.30
C THR A 22 -12.07 -7.04 2.22
N ASP A 23 -11.26 -6.45 1.34
CA ASP A 23 -9.83 -6.66 1.32
C ASP A 23 -9.22 -6.13 2.62
N ASN A 24 -8.29 -6.88 3.19
CA ASN A 24 -7.55 -6.47 4.36
C ASN A 24 -6.11 -6.18 3.94
N LEU A 25 -5.69 -4.92 4.13
CA LEU A 25 -4.31 -4.47 3.92
C LEU A 25 -3.67 -4.17 5.27
N GLN A 26 -2.59 -4.88 5.59
CA GLN A 26 -1.79 -4.64 6.78
C GLN A 26 -0.38 -4.19 6.38
N ASN A 27 0.00 -2.99 6.82
CA ASN A 27 1.36 -2.47 6.65
C ASN A 27 2.09 -2.50 7.99
N LYS A 28 3.32 -3.06 7.97
CA LYS A 28 4.23 -3.08 9.12
C LYS A 28 5.52 -2.37 8.72
N TYR A 29 5.98 -1.47 9.57
CA TYR A 29 7.23 -0.75 9.38
C TYR A 29 8.11 -0.91 10.60
N TYR A 30 9.37 -1.26 10.35
CA TYR A 30 10.42 -1.38 11.36
C TYR A 30 11.59 -0.50 10.93
N ASN A 31 12.09 0.29 11.89
CA ASN A 31 13.29 1.10 11.71
C ASN A 31 14.20 0.90 12.91
N VAL A 32 15.46 0.60 12.64
CA VAL A 32 16.51 0.46 13.65
C VAL A 32 17.70 1.31 13.23
N ASN A 33 18.10 2.22 14.11
CA ASN A 33 19.24 3.08 13.92
C ASN A 33 20.29 2.80 15.00
N LEU A 34 21.51 2.55 14.59
CA LEU A 34 22.66 2.36 15.47
C LEU A 34 23.76 3.32 15.04
N GLY A 35 24.26 4.10 15.97
CA GLY A 35 25.35 5.03 15.70
C GLY A 35 26.33 5.07 16.85
N PHE A 36 27.61 5.23 16.57
CA PHE A 36 28.62 5.50 17.57
C PHE A 36 29.70 6.43 17.02
N THR A 37 30.35 7.14 17.94
CA THR A 37 31.47 8.02 17.66
C THR A 37 32.68 7.55 18.45
N LEU A 38 33.78 7.35 17.76
CA LEU A 38 35.09 7.04 18.36
C LEU A 38 35.98 8.26 18.28
N ASN A 39 36.31 8.84 19.41
CA ASN A 39 37.26 9.96 19.50
C ASN A 39 38.67 9.38 19.59
N ILE A 40 39.44 9.44 18.49
CA ILE A 40 40.83 8.97 18.42
C ILE A 40 41.73 9.93 19.20
N THR A 41 41.51 11.23 18.97
CA THR A 41 42.16 12.32 19.70
C THR A 41 41.16 13.45 19.95
N LYS A 42 41.57 14.53 20.60
CA LYS A 42 40.72 15.73 20.80
C LYS A 42 40.27 16.37 19.47
N ASN A 43 41.05 16.16 18.41
CA ASN A 43 40.85 16.79 17.11
C ASN A 43 40.44 15.79 16.02
N TRP A 44 40.34 14.52 16.33
CA TRP A 44 40.08 13.47 15.36
C TRP A 44 39.04 12.49 15.85
N ASP A 45 37.95 12.39 15.12
CA ASP A 45 36.83 11.46 15.38
C ASP A 45 36.54 10.60 14.15
N VAL A 46 36.00 9.43 14.43
CA VAL A 46 35.36 8.52 13.44
C VAL A 46 33.95 8.25 13.85
N LYS A 47 33.02 8.41 12.92
CA LYS A 47 31.61 8.14 13.13
C LYS A 47 31.15 7.00 12.24
N PHE A 48 30.29 6.22 12.83
CA PHE A 48 29.67 5.07 12.22
C PHE A 48 28.16 5.16 12.45
N ASP A 49 27.36 5.09 11.38
CA ASP A 49 25.91 5.05 11.46
C ASP A 49 25.39 3.89 10.61
N TYR A 50 24.51 3.10 11.17
CA TYR A 50 23.81 2.03 10.49
C TYR A 50 22.31 2.18 10.68
N THR A 51 21.57 2.15 9.58
CA THR A 51 20.12 2.17 9.59
C THR A 51 19.59 0.94 8.85
N TYR A 52 18.70 0.25 9.48
CA TYR A 52 17.91 -0.82 8.87
C TYR A 52 16.44 -0.42 8.86
N ASP A 53 15.83 -0.42 7.68
CA ASP A 53 14.41 -0.19 7.47
C ASP A 53 13.79 -1.43 6.83
N ARG A 54 12.70 -1.88 7.40
CA ARG A 54 11.87 -2.92 6.80
C ARG A 54 10.42 -2.49 6.73
N GLN A 55 9.85 -2.54 5.53
CA GLN A 55 8.43 -2.39 5.30
C GLN A 55 7.86 -3.70 4.75
N THR A 56 6.79 -4.18 5.37
CA THR A 56 6.02 -5.33 4.89
C THR A 56 4.58 -4.91 4.67
N SER A 57 4.03 -5.26 3.52
CA SER A 57 2.62 -5.04 3.15
C SER A 57 1.99 -6.38 2.86
N GLU A 58 1.02 -6.77 3.67
CA GLU A 58 0.24 -8.01 3.54
C GLU A 58 -1.18 -7.65 3.10
N THR A 59 -1.62 -8.23 1.99
CA THR A 59 -2.98 -8.04 1.48
C THR A 59 -3.68 -9.38 1.40
N ASN A 60 -4.81 -9.49 2.10
CA ASN A 60 -5.77 -10.56 1.86
C ASN A 60 -6.89 -9.97 1.02
N SER A 61 -7.18 -10.59 -0.11
CA SER A 61 -8.20 -10.13 -1.04
C SER A 61 -9.21 -11.21 -1.33
N SER A 62 -10.44 -10.79 -1.56
CA SER A 62 -11.50 -11.69 -2.00
C SER A 62 -12.40 -10.99 -3.00
N VAL A 63 -12.70 -11.66 -4.09
CA VAL A 63 -13.68 -11.21 -5.07
C VAL A 63 -14.90 -12.08 -4.89
N THR A 64 -15.99 -11.49 -4.43
CA THR A 64 -17.30 -12.15 -4.27
C THR A 64 -18.31 -11.52 -5.18
N GLN A 65 -19.34 -12.26 -5.56
CA GLN A 65 -20.47 -11.72 -6.30
C GLN A 65 -21.64 -11.47 -5.38
N TYR A 66 -22.43 -10.48 -5.72
CA TYR A 66 -23.70 -10.17 -5.05
C TYR A 66 -24.72 -9.74 -6.09
N GLU A 67 -26.00 -9.76 -5.72
CA GLU A 67 -27.10 -9.34 -6.59
C GLU A 67 -27.72 -8.05 -6.04
N ALA A 68 -27.98 -7.12 -6.94
CA ALA A 68 -28.63 -5.84 -6.60
C ALA A 68 -29.45 -5.30 -7.77
N GLY A 69 -30.44 -4.47 -7.46
CA GLY A 69 -31.21 -3.75 -8.47
C GLY A 69 -30.35 -2.69 -9.18
N ALA A 70 -30.32 -2.75 -10.49
CA ALA A 70 -29.55 -1.84 -11.35
C ALA A 70 -30.32 -0.52 -11.53
N THR A 71 -29.95 0.49 -10.75
CA THR A 71 -30.65 1.79 -10.70
C THR A 71 -30.39 2.70 -11.90
N TRP A 72 -29.44 2.38 -12.74
CA TRP A 72 -29.14 3.14 -13.98
C TRP A 72 -29.96 2.69 -15.18
N TYR A 73 -30.70 1.59 -15.08
CA TYR A 73 -31.68 1.24 -16.07
C TYR A 73 -33.06 1.85 -15.72
N ALA A 74 -33.82 2.15 -16.75
CA ALA A 74 -35.20 2.53 -16.52
C ALA A 74 -35.98 1.39 -15.85
N PRO A 75 -36.79 1.66 -14.80
CA PRO A 75 -37.60 0.63 -14.20
C PRO A 75 -38.61 0.10 -15.20
N THR A 76 -38.83 -1.18 -15.18
CA THR A 76 -39.80 -1.87 -16.02
C THR A 76 -41.08 -2.16 -15.25
N ALA A 77 -42.20 -2.27 -15.92
CA ALA A 77 -43.45 -2.67 -15.31
C ALA A 77 -43.33 -4.02 -14.62
N TRP A 78 -43.75 -4.11 -13.37
CA TRP A 78 -43.76 -5.39 -12.65
C TRP A 78 -44.96 -6.21 -13.14
N ILE A 79 -44.70 -7.26 -13.90
CA ILE A 79 -45.67 -8.18 -14.45
C ILE A 79 -45.58 -9.52 -13.74
N GLU A 80 -46.70 -10.02 -13.22
CA GLU A 80 -46.82 -11.38 -12.70
C GLU A 80 -48.03 -12.09 -13.35
N ASN A 81 -47.80 -13.33 -13.75
CA ASN A 81 -48.82 -14.14 -14.43
C ASN A 81 -49.50 -13.40 -15.60
N GLY A 82 -48.74 -12.56 -16.33
CA GLY A 82 -49.22 -11.78 -17.45
C GLY A 82 -50.01 -10.49 -17.10
N SER A 83 -50.11 -10.16 -15.82
CA SER A 83 -50.84 -8.97 -15.34
C SER A 83 -49.91 -7.99 -14.62
N GLN A 84 -50.16 -6.69 -14.81
CA GLN A 84 -49.48 -5.62 -14.06
C GLN A 84 -49.80 -5.74 -12.56
N VAL A 85 -48.76 -5.69 -11.74
CA VAL A 85 -48.91 -5.60 -10.27
C VAL A 85 -49.19 -4.16 -9.89
N PHE A 86 -50.09 -3.98 -8.91
CA PHE A 86 -50.42 -2.68 -8.32
C PHE A 86 -50.05 -2.65 -6.83
N VAL A 87 -49.65 -1.49 -6.34
CA VAL A 87 -49.26 -1.27 -4.96
C VAL A 87 -49.94 -0.03 -4.37
N ASN A 88 -50.16 -0.03 -3.07
CA ASN A 88 -50.63 1.14 -2.32
C ASN A 88 -49.44 2.14 -2.06
N GLU A 89 -49.73 3.23 -1.34
CA GLU A 89 -48.74 4.25 -0.99
C GLU A 89 -47.63 3.71 -0.09
N GLN A 90 -47.84 2.62 0.63
CA GLN A 90 -46.89 1.95 1.48
C GLN A 90 -46.00 0.93 0.72
N GLY A 91 -46.30 0.75 -0.60
CA GLY A 91 -45.60 -0.23 -1.45
C GLY A 91 -46.13 -1.66 -1.28
N GLU A 92 -47.22 -1.86 -0.58
CA GLU A 92 -47.85 -3.16 -0.41
C GLU A 92 -48.75 -3.48 -1.60
N ARG A 93 -48.78 -4.74 -1.97
CA ARG A 93 -49.54 -5.24 -3.10
C ARG A 93 -51.06 -5.12 -2.85
N VAL A 94 -51.76 -4.62 -3.84
CA VAL A 94 -53.24 -4.48 -3.80
C VAL A 94 -53.85 -4.98 -5.10
N ASP A 95 -55.05 -5.57 -4.98
CA ASP A 95 -55.78 -6.09 -6.14
C ASP A 95 -56.57 -5.01 -6.90
N THR A 96 -56.91 -3.93 -6.25
CA THR A 96 -57.67 -2.81 -6.82
C THR A 96 -57.25 -1.46 -6.22
N GLY A 97 -57.34 -0.40 -7.01
CA GLY A 97 -57.16 0.98 -6.51
C GLY A 97 -55.72 1.42 -6.22
N GLY A 98 -54.73 0.61 -6.58
CA GLY A 98 -53.28 0.95 -6.39
C GLY A 98 -52.67 1.65 -7.59
N MET A 99 -51.42 2.02 -7.44
CA MET A 99 -50.57 2.53 -8.51
C MET A 99 -49.85 1.37 -9.21
N PRO A 100 -49.58 1.47 -10.53
CA PRO A 100 -48.79 0.47 -11.23
C PRO A 100 -47.40 0.33 -10.59
N ALA A 101 -47.00 -0.89 -10.25
CA ALA A 101 -45.70 -1.16 -9.69
C ALA A 101 -44.63 -1.30 -10.80
N TYR A 102 -43.46 -0.76 -10.53
CA TYR A 102 -42.28 -0.86 -11.38
C TYR A 102 -41.10 -1.44 -10.60
N ARG A 103 -40.21 -2.10 -11.30
CA ARG A 103 -39.02 -2.70 -10.72
C ARG A 103 -37.79 -2.38 -11.52
N PHE A 104 -36.65 -2.32 -10.84
CA PHE A 104 -35.34 -2.31 -11.48
C PHE A 104 -34.92 -3.74 -11.80
N PRO A 105 -34.25 -3.99 -12.95
CA PRO A 105 -33.69 -5.28 -13.23
C PRO A 105 -32.64 -5.64 -12.17
N VAL A 106 -32.60 -6.92 -11.80
CA VAL A 106 -31.57 -7.45 -10.88
C VAL A 106 -30.39 -7.92 -11.69
N GLU A 107 -29.23 -7.47 -11.30
CA GLU A 107 -27.97 -7.85 -11.93
C GLU A 107 -26.98 -8.43 -10.92
N LYS A 108 -26.05 -9.22 -11.44
CA LYS A 108 -24.93 -9.75 -10.66
C LYS A 108 -23.74 -8.81 -10.75
N TYR A 109 -23.21 -8.46 -9.60
CA TYR A 109 -22.04 -7.60 -9.46
C TYR A 109 -20.90 -8.35 -8.78
N TYR A 110 -19.70 -7.82 -8.94
CA TYR A 110 -18.50 -8.31 -8.31
C TYR A 110 -17.87 -7.17 -7.52
N ASN A 111 -17.29 -7.46 -6.36
CA ASN A 111 -16.64 -6.47 -5.49
C ASN A 111 -15.26 -6.01 -5.99
N SER A 112 -14.78 -6.55 -7.12
CA SER A 112 -13.59 -6.04 -7.81
C SER A 112 -13.91 -5.80 -9.29
N SER A 113 -13.08 -5.02 -9.96
CA SER A 113 -13.27 -4.66 -11.36
C SER A 113 -13.23 -5.88 -12.28
N GLY A 114 -14.37 -6.27 -12.78
CA GLY A 114 -14.54 -7.20 -13.88
C GLY A 114 -15.41 -8.42 -13.57
N PRO A 115 -16.07 -8.97 -14.60
CA PRO A 115 -16.81 -10.22 -14.50
C PRO A 115 -15.78 -11.35 -14.39
N GLY A 116 -15.62 -11.92 -13.23
CA GLY A 116 -14.74 -13.05 -12.99
C GLY A 116 -15.37 -14.06 -12.07
N ALA A 117 -14.84 -15.27 -12.05
CA ALA A 117 -15.16 -16.21 -11.00
C ALA A 117 -14.75 -15.63 -9.67
N SER A 118 -15.53 -15.89 -8.64
CA SER A 118 -15.15 -15.54 -7.26
C SER A 118 -13.77 -16.08 -6.94
N GLN A 119 -12.97 -15.31 -6.21
CA GLN A 119 -11.60 -15.72 -5.89
C GLN A 119 -11.17 -15.27 -4.49
N VAL A 120 -10.19 -15.95 -3.96
CA VAL A 120 -9.44 -15.55 -2.77
C VAL A 120 -7.97 -15.41 -3.12
N GLY A 121 -7.32 -14.38 -2.61
CA GLY A 121 -5.92 -14.08 -2.86
C GLY A 121 -5.18 -13.60 -1.62
N TYR A 122 -3.89 -13.86 -1.62
CA TYR A 122 -2.94 -13.35 -0.64
C TYR A 122 -1.74 -12.74 -1.37
N GLN A 123 -1.33 -11.55 -0.96
CA GLN A 123 -0.11 -10.92 -1.43
C GLN A 123 0.73 -10.45 -0.25
N ASN A 124 2.02 -10.76 -0.32
CA ASN A 124 3.03 -10.21 0.57
C ASN A 124 4.05 -9.43 -0.24
N LYS A 125 4.29 -8.17 0.13
CA LYS A 125 5.37 -7.35 -0.40
C LYS A 125 6.28 -6.96 0.75
N SER A 126 7.59 -7.04 0.53
CA SER A 126 8.57 -6.56 1.49
C SER A 126 9.64 -5.70 0.82
N VAL A 127 10.07 -4.67 1.53
CA VAL A 127 11.19 -3.82 1.19
C VAL A 127 12.12 -3.79 2.38
N ASP A 128 13.38 -4.16 2.17
CA ASP A 128 14.45 -4.12 3.17
C ASP A 128 15.53 -3.15 2.70
N ASN A 129 15.73 -2.07 3.45
CA ASN A 129 16.76 -1.07 3.18
C ASN A 129 17.84 -1.13 4.27
N ASN A 130 19.08 -1.10 3.86
CA ASN A 130 20.22 -0.96 4.76
C ASN A 130 21.05 0.23 4.31
N THR A 131 21.28 1.14 5.23
CA THR A 131 22.15 2.30 5.03
C THR A 131 23.30 2.21 6.01
N PHE A 132 24.51 2.28 5.49
CA PHE A 132 25.74 2.26 6.25
C PHE A 132 26.55 3.50 5.92
N ASN A 133 26.92 4.27 6.94
CA ASN A 133 27.79 5.42 6.81
C ASN A 133 28.99 5.23 7.73
N ILE A 134 30.18 5.51 7.22
CA ILE A 134 31.37 5.70 8.02
C ILE A 134 32.10 6.93 7.51
N TYR A 135 32.45 7.82 8.41
CA TYR A 135 33.22 8.99 8.06
C TYR A 135 34.14 9.43 9.23
N THR A 136 35.22 10.05 8.87
CA THR A 136 36.18 10.60 9.81
C THR A 136 36.28 12.10 9.66
N THR A 137 36.43 12.79 10.78
CA THR A 137 36.61 14.24 10.84
C THR A 137 37.89 14.56 11.56
N TYR A 138 38.72 15.41 10.95
CA TYR A 138 39.96 15.92 11.54
C TYR A 138 39.96 17.43 11.55
N ASN A 139 40.15 18.02 12.73
CA ASN A 139 40.23 19.46 12.93
C ASN A 139 41.67 19.87 13.17
N LEU A 140 42.13 20.84 12.39
CA LEU A 140 43.49 21.36 12.48
C LEU A 140 43.45 22.88 12.63
N GLN A 141 44.16 23.39 13.63
CA GLN A 141 44.33 24.83 13.85
C GLN A 141 45.82 25.18 13.73
N LEU A 142 46.13 26.18 12.94
CA LEU A 142 47.45 26.67 12.67
C LEU A 142 47.57 28.17 12.91
N GLY A 143 48.79 28.67 13.15
CA GLY A 143 49.08 30.05 13.48
C GLY A 143 49.27 30.27 14.99
N ALA A 144 49.91 31.36 15.36
CA ALA A 144 50.25 31.68 16.75
C ALA A 144 48.98 31.91 17.60
N GLU A 145 47.95 32.52 16.99
CA GLU A 145 46.63 32.80 17.61
C GLU A 145 45.56 31.85 17.10
N LYS A 146 45.97 30.74 16.36
CA LYS A 146 45.06 29.75 15.74
C LYS A 146 44.12 30.37 14.72
N GLU A 147 44.54 31.38 14.04
CA GLU A 147 43.83 32.15 13.05
C GLU A 147 43.37 31.35 11.83
N HIS A 148 44.10 30.24 11.53
CA HIS A 148 43.73 29.32 10.44
C HIS A 148 43.07 28.07 11.03
N ALA A 149 41.83 27.83 10.75
CA ALA A 149 41.13 26.61 11.13
C ALA A 149 40.71 25.80 9.88
N PHE A 150 41.10 24.53 9.88
CA PHE A 150 40.72 23.55 8.86
C PHE A 150 39.91 22.43 9.48
N LYS A 151 38.87 22.01 8.77
CA LYS A 151 38.08 20.82 9.09
C LYS A 151 38.04 19.93 7.87
N PHE A 152 38.64 18.77 7.96
CA PHE A 152 38.63 17.76 6.92
C PHE A 152 37.59 16.69 7.28
N MET A 153 36.80 16.24 6.31
CA MET A 153 35.90 15.11 6.45
C MET A 153 36.06 14.21 5.23
N VAL A 154 36.25 12.91 5.46
CA VAL A 154 36.25 11.89 4.40
C VAL A 154 35.39 10.73 4.87
N GLY A 155 34.57 10.20 3.97
CA GLY A 155 33.69 9.10 4.31
C GLY A 155 33.19 8.32 3.14
N MET A 156 32.47 7.26 3.47
CA MET A 156 31.72 6.46 2.53
C MET A 156 30.29 6.22 3.03
N ASN A 157 29.39 6.08 2.08
CA ASN A 157 28.01 5.72 2.27
C ASN A 157 27.71 4.50 1.43
N ARG A 158 27.04 3.50 1.99
CA ARG A 158 26.52 2.36 1.26
C ARG A 158 25.04 2.21 1.55
N VAL A 159 24.22 2.21 0.49
CA VAL A 159 22.79 1.93 0.56
C VAL A 159 22.52 0.64 -0.19
N THR A 160 21.78 -0.26 0.41
CA THR A 160 21.23 -1.45 -0.29
C THR A 160 19.75 -1.52 -0.08
N SER A 161 19.02 -1.79 -1.14
CA SER A 161 17.57 -2.01 -1.13
C SER A 161 17.28 -3.38 -1.71
N LYS A 162 16.41 -4.13 -1.03
CA LYS A 162 15.89 -5.40 -1.52
C LYS A 162 14.37 -5.32 -1.50
N TRP A 163 13.78 -5.64 -2.62
CA TRP A 163 12.34 -5.72 -2.77
C TRP A 163 11.93 -7.12 -3.18
N SER A 164 10.84 -7.61 -2.61
CA SER A 164 10.22 -8.86 -3.03
C SER A 164 8.70 -8.79 -2.96
N SER A 165 8.04 -9.47 -3.86
CA SER A 165 6.58 -9.63 -3.89
C SER A 165 6.24 -11.09 -4.16
N HIS A 166 5.29 -11.61 -3.40
CA HIS A 166 4.73 -12.95 -3.59
C HIS A 166 3.22 -12.82 -3.53
N LYS A 167 2.54 -13.37 -4.53
CA LYS A 167 1.08 -13.35 -4.65
C LYS A 167 0.59 -14.74 -5.03
N GLY A 168 -0.47 -15.17 -4.36
CA GLY A 168 -1.19 -16.38 -4.73
C GLY A 168 -2.68 -16.10 -4.71
N TRP A 169 -3.42 -16.71 -5.66
CA TRP A 169 -4.88 -16.66 -5.65
C TRP A 169 -5.47 -17.95 -6.20
N LYS A 170 -6.71 -18.22 -5.82
CA LYS A 170 -7.47 -19.37 -6.26
C LYS A 170 -8.91 -18.97 -6.56
N THR A 171 -9.44 -19.49 -7.65
CA THR A 171 -10.76 -19.15 -8.19
C THR A 171 -11.84 -20.11 -7.73
N ASN A 172 -13.11 -19.79 -8.03
CA ASN A 172 -14.30 -20.57 -7.72
C ASN A 172 -14.47 -20.86 -6.24
N LEU A 173 -14.76 -19.82 -5.45
CA LEU A 173 -15.14 -19.96 -4.05
C LEU A 173 -16.42 -20.77 -3.92
N ILE A 174 -16.40 -21.79 -3.08
CA ILE A 174 -17.56 -22.62 -2.73
C ILE A 174 -18.42 -21.86 -1.71
N ASP A 175 -17.78 -21.15 -0.79
CA ASP A 175 -18.43 -20.31 0.22
C ASP A 175 -17.99 -18.84 0.03
N LEU A 176 -18.96 -18.01 -0.38
CA LEU A 176 -18.72 -16.58 -0.62
C LEU A 176 -18.71 -15.76 0.67
N THR A 177 -19.23 -16.31 1.78
CA THR A 177 -19.26 -15.64 3.07
C THR A 177 -17.98 -15.81 3.87
N ASN A 178 -17.20 -16.86 3.56
CA ASN A 178 -15.94 -17.19 4.21
C ASN A 178 -14.86 -17.53 3.16
N PRO A 179 -14.34 -16.55 2.44
CA PRO A 179 -13.37 -16.78 1.37
C PRO A 179 -12.03 -17.28 1.90
N GLN A 180 -11.74 -18.55 1.68
CA GLN A 180 -10.50 -19.21 2.07
C GLN A 180 -9.97 -20.10 0.93
N PHE A 181 -8.64 -20.28 0.83
CA PHE A 181 -8.02 -21.13 -0.18
C PHE A 181 -8.56 -22.58 -0.19
N PRO A 182 -8.78 -23.24 0.95
CA PRO A 182 -9.39 -24.58 0.97
C PRO A 182 -10.83 -24.62 0.45
N LEU A 183 -11.54 -23.49 0.53
CA LEU A 183 -12.93 -23.34 0.08
C LEU A 183 -13.03 -22.79 -1.35
N ALA A 184 -11.97 -22.89 -2.13
CA ALA A 184 -11.94 -22.57 -3.54
C ALA A 184 -11.63 -23.83 -4.35
N SER A 185 -12.43 -24.10 -5.39
CA SER A 185 -12.36 -25.32 -6.19
C SER A 185 -11.73 -25.14 -7.56
N GLY A 186 -11.50 -23.90 -7.99
CA GLY A 186 -10.97 -23.58 -9.32
C GLY A 186 -9.45 -23.55 -9.38
N ASP A 187 -8.94 -22.93 -10.44
CA ASP A 187 -7.52 -22.83 -10.72
C ASP A 187 -6.79 -22.00 -9.66
N GLN A 188 -5.56 -22.40 -9.38
CA GLN A 188 -4.67 -21.68 -8.49
C GLN A 188 -3.51 -21.07 -9.27
N PHE A 189 -3.12 -19.86 -8.85
CA PHE A 189 -2.07 -19.09 -9.49
C PHE A 189 -1.10 -18.61 -8.42
N ILE A 190 0.18 -18.58 -8.78
CA ILE A 190 1.25 -18.07 -7.93
C ILE A 190 2.13 -17.18 -8.79
N GLU A 191 2.42 -16.00 -8.30
CA GLU A 191 3.35 -15.04 -8.88
C GLU A 191 4.37 -14.61 -7.83
N GLY A 192 5.58 -14.34 -8.27
CA GLY A 192 6.62 -13.81 -7.40
C GLY A 192 7.63 -13.02 -8.19
N ASP A 193 8.12 -11.95 -7.59
CA ASP A 193 9.18 -11.13 -8.15
C ASP A 193 10.08 -10.61 -7.04
N ARG A 194 11.34 -10.33 -7.39
CA ARG A 194 12.34 -9.77 -6.47
C ARG A 194 13.36 -8.95 -7.23
N ASN A 195 13.77 -7.87 -6.60
CA ASN A 195 14.85 -7.04 -7.10
C ASN A 195 15.76 -6.62 -5.94
N TRP A 196 16.99 -6.26 -6.26
CA TRP A 196 17.90 -5.66 -5.32
C TRP A 196 18.77 -4.62 -6.03
N GLU A 197 19.15 -3.61 -5.29
CA GLU A 197 20.08 -2.58 -5.75
C GLU A 197 21.06 -2.24 -4.63
N ALA A 198 22.24 -1.80 -5.02
CA ALA A 198 23.24 -1.32 -4.09
C ALA A 198 23.91 -0.09 -4.68
N GLN A 199 24.14 0.90 -3.84
CA GLN A 199 24.85 2.12 -4.17
C GLN A 199 25.98 2.32 -3.18
N LEU A 200 27.17 2.65 -3.68
CA LEU A 200 28.34 2.97 -2.86
C LEU A 200 28.82 4.37 -3.24
N GLY A 201 28.86 5.25 -2.26
CA GLY A 201 29.33 6.62 -2.44
C GLY A 201 30.56 6.91 -1.57
N PHE A 202 31.49 7.66 -2.10
CA PHE A 202 32.62 8.25 -1.37
C PHE A 202 32.47 9.76 -1.40
N PHE A 203 32.74 10.40 -0.26
CA PHE A 203 32.65 11.84 -0.16
C PHE A 203 33.78 12.43 0.65
N GLY A 204 34.10 13.68 0.34
CA GLY A 204 35.06 14.47 1.08
C GLY A 204 34.58 15.91 1.20
N ARG A 205 34.93 16.55 2.31
CA ARG A 205 34.66 17.95 2.58
C ARG A 205 35.87 18.60 3.23
N LEU A 206 36.17 19.79 2.77
CA LEU A 206 37.16 20.68 3.39
C LEU A 206 36.44 21.98 3.74
N ASN A 207 36.49 22.36 5.02
CA ASN A 207 36.11 23.68 5.49
C ASN A 207 37.39 24.37 5.97
N TYR A 208 37.56 25.62 5.59
CA TYR A 208 38.63 26.48 6.02
C TYR A 208 38.06 27.78 6.52
N SER A 209 38.53 28.28 7.66
CA SER A 209 38.28 29.63 8.13
C SER A 209 39.57 30.36 8.48
N PHE A 210 39.57 31.65 8.24
CA PHE A 210 40.62 32.55 8.61
C PHE A 210 40.07 33.64 9.53
N GLU A 211 40.62 33.74 10.73
CA GLU A 211 40.19 34.68 11.82
C GLU A 211 38.66 34.67 12.07
N ASP A 212 37.97 33.56 11.82
CA ASP A 212 36.49 33.44 11.86
C ASP A 212 35.75 34.51 11.04
N ARG A 213 36.43 35.14 10.06
CA ARG A 213 35.87 36.16 9.16
C ARG A 213 35.73 35.69 7.72
N TYR A 214 36.64 34.88 7.26
CA TYR A 214 36.64 34.36 5.88
C TYR A 214 36.45 32.85 5.91
N PHE A 215 35.51 32.36 5.12
CA PHE A 215 35.15 30.95 5.09
C PHE A 215 35.22 30.43 3.67
N LEU A 216 35.80 29.24 3.49
CA LEU A 216 35.82 28.49 2.25
C LEU A 216 35.37 27.06 2.53
N GLU A 217 34.44 26.54 1.69
CA GLU A 217 34.03 25.15 1.73
C GLU A 217 34.22 24.51 0.34
N ALA A 218 34.77 23.32 0.32
CA ALA A 218 34.87 22.49 -0.87
C ALA A 218 34.33 21.09 -0.57
N ASN A 219 33.49 20.59 -1.48
CA ASN A 219 32.87 19.28 -1.37
C ASN A 219 33.15 18.47 -2.64
N ILE A 220 33.44 17.19 -2.47
CA ILE A 220 33.54 16.22 -3.56
C ILE A 220 32.77 14.97 -3.20
N ARG A 221 32.08 14.38 -4.19
CA ARG A 221 31.35 13.12 -4.04
C ARG A 221 31.46 12.30 -5.33
N ARG A 222 31.59 10.99 -5.17
CA ARG A 222 31.52 10.02 -6.26
C ARG A 222 30.64 8.86 -5.83
N ASP A 223 29.61 8.58 -6.61
CA ASP A 223 28.69 7.46 -6.43
C ASP A 223 28.90 6.45 -7.57
N GLY A 224 28.69 5.15 -7.28
CA GLY A 224 28.81 4.04 -8.21
C GLY A 224 27.96 2.84 -7.80
#